data_f492261be642c7b84ff08477fc755aee
#
_entry.id   f492261be642c7b84ff08477fc755aee
#
_cell.length_a   1.000
_cell.length_b   1.000
_cell.length_c   1.000
_cell.angle_alpha   90.00
_cell.angle_beta   90.00
_cell.angle_gamma   90.00
#
_symmetry.space_group_name_H-M   'P 1'
#
loop_
_entity.id
_entity.type
_entity.pdbx_description
1 polymer ?
#
loop_
_entity_poly.entity_id
_entity_poly.type
_entity_poly.pdbx_seq_one_letter_code
_entity_poly.pdbx_strand_id
1 'polypeptide(L)'
;MKRFSTALLCLALLAGCQAGGVRNFWEKHSIDYSDIRAAEDRFADFAELAVAAPEEDALAAMDVLFDKLKRDTAGYYLYSEWMDGAFYTLLSPCRNAVLYGKAVDRITADGVLEPYECEPFLQKREWMQYNQEGAKAFVPGISRFDARTLVLVLDLGCPTCREALETVAADPQWDGLQKLAVGLGYGPKPEVPGWEYLFPESGTTVFDLHMTPIYFVGNADGTVETGYTPAL
;
A
#
# COMPACT_ATOMS: atom_id res chain seq x y z
N MET A 1 -36.51 28.88 0.04
CA MET A 1 -35.10 28.63 0.42
C MET A 1 -35.04 28.00 1.82
N LYS A 2 -35.44 26.73 2.02
CA LYS A 2 -35.36 26.03 3.35
C LYS A 2 -35.30 24.50 3.22
N ARG A 3 -34.70 23.93 2.18
CA ARG A 3 -34.60 22.46 2.00
C ARG A 3 -33.18 21.89 1.93
N PHE A 4 -32.13 22.70 2.05
CA PHE A 4 -30.72 22.24 2.00
C PHE A 4 -30.11 21.87 3.34
N SER A 5 -30.72 22.29 4.48
CA SER A 5 -30.14 22.04 5.81
C SER A 5 -30.34 20.61 6.35
N THR A 6 -31.39 19.90 5.91
CA THR A 6 -31.74 18.59 6.49
C THR A 6 -30.89 17.45 5.94
N ALA A 7 -30.48 17.52 4.67
CA ALA A 7 -29.65 16.50 4.05
C ALA A 7 -28.21 16.50 4.61
N LEU A 8 -27.66 17.69 4.90
CA LEU A 8 -26.31 17.81 5.47
C LEU A 8 -26.24 17.28 6.91
N LEU A 9 -27.32 17.44 7.67
CA LEU A 9 -27.42 16.94 9.06
C LEU A 9 -27.52 15.40 9.09
N CYS A 10 -28.20 14.80 8.14
CA CYS A 10 -28.28 13.33 8.05
C CYS A 10 -26.96 12.67 7.65
N LEU A 11 -26.15 13.30 6.77
CA LEU A 11 -24.81 12.80 6.44
C LEU A 11 -23.85 12.87 7.65
N ALA A 12 -23.91 13.95 8.43
CA ALA A 12 -23.09 14.10 9.64
C ALA A 12 -23.46 13.08 10.74
N LEU A 13 -24.75 12.70 10.83
CA LEU A 13 -25.21 11.69 11.79
C LEU A 13 -24.81 10.27 11.38
N LEU A 14 -24.72 9.96 10.08
CA LEU A 14 -24.26 8.66 9.60
C LEU A 14 -22.75 8.50 9.81
N ALA A 15 -21.94 9.55 9.61
CA ALA A 15 -20.52 9.54 9.90
C ALA A 15 -20.24 9.34 11.41
N GLY A 16 -21.02 9.98 12.29
CA GLY A 16 -20.88 9.81 13.74
C GLY A 16 -21.23 8.41 14.27
N CYS A 17 -22.15 7.70 13.60
CA CYS A 17 -22.48 6.31 13.97
C CYS A 17 -21.40 5.30 13.52
N GLN A 18 -20.65 5.59 12.48
CA GLN A 18 -19.55 4.73 12.00
C GLN A 18 -18.28 4.89 12.86
N ALA A 19 -17.94 6.11 13.30
CA ALA A 19 -16.77 6.38 14.13
C ALA A 19 -16.80 5.63 15.47
N GLY A 20 -17.95 5.59 16.16
CA GLY A 20 -18.11 4.78 17.36
C GLY A 20 -18.10 3.27 17.13
N GLY A 21 -18.25 2.83 15.87
CA GLY A 21 -18.24 1.43 15.47
C GLY A 21 -16.83 0.83 15.46
N VAL A 22 -15.83 1.50 14.85
CA VAL A 22 -14.48 0.96 14.71
C VAL A 22 -13.73 0.93 16.05
N ARG A 23 -13.81 2.01 16.84
CA ARG A 23 -13.11 2.11 18.13
C ARG A 23 -13.37 0.94 19.07
N ASN A 24 -14.62 0.48 19.10
CA ASN A 24 -15.06 -0.61 19.97
C ASN A 24 -15.25 -1.94 19.20
N PHE A 25 -14.74 -2.03 17.98
CA PHE A 25 -14.94 -3.21 17.15
C PHE A 25 -14.43 -4.47 17.85
N TRP A 26 -13.20 -4.46 18.26
CA TRP A 26 -12.56 -5.62 18.89
C TRP A 26 -12.98 -5.85 20.34
N GLU A 27 -13.70 -4.92 20.99
CA GLU A 27 -14.35 -5.17 22.25
C GLU A 27 -15.62 -6.02 22.08
N LYS A 28 -16.32 -5.82 20.96
CA LYS A 28 -17.58 -6.52 20.62
C LYS A 28 -17.36 -7.84 19.88
N HIS A 29 -16.21 -8.00 19.26
CA HIS A 29 -15.88 -9.19 18.48
C HIS A 29 -14.76 -9.99 19.15
N SER A 30 -14.94 -11.30 19.23
CA SER A 30 -13.90 -12.21 19.71
C SER A 30 -12.82 -12.39 18.64
N ILE A 31 -11.58 -12.57 19.08
CA ILE A 31 -10.49 -13.04 18.26
C ILE A 31 -10.53 -14.56 18.34
N ASP A 32 -11.23 -15.19 17.41
CA ASP A 32 -11.32 -16.63 17.27
C ASP A 32 -11.09 -16.98 15.81
N TYR A 33 -10.01 -17.69 15.56
CA TYR A 33 -9.61 -18.16 14.23
C TYR A 33 -9.66 -19.70 14.10
N SER A 34 -10.43 -20.36 14.95
CA SER A 34 -10.77 -21.78 14.76
C SER A 34 -11.52 -22.03 13.43
N ASP A 35 -12.29 -21.02 12.98
CA ASP A 35 -12.76 -20.87 11.61
C ASP A 35 -12.02 -19.71 10.95
N ILE A 36 -10.96 -20.03 10.21
CA ILE A 36 -10.06 -19.06 9.54
C ILE A 36 -10.85 -18.13 8.62
N ARG A 37 -11.80 -18.67 7.86
CA ARG A 37 -12.59 -17.87 6.90
C ARG A 37 -13.47 -16.85 7.60
N ALA A 38 -14.18 -17.26 8.65
CA ALA A 38 -15.01 -16.34 9.43
C ALA A 38 -14.16 -15.28 10.16
N ALA A 39 -12.94 -15.61 10.56
CA ALA A 39 -12.00 -14.67 11.16
C ALA A 39 -11.45 -13.66 10.15
N GLU A 40 -11.12 -14.13 8.93
CA GLU A 40 -10.67 -13.28 7.82
C GLU A 40 -11.77 -12.32 7.36
N ASP A 41 -13.01 -12.80 7.18
CA ASP A 41 -14.17 -11.97 6.84
C ASP A 41 -14.37 -10.87 7.90
N ARG A 42 -14.27 -11.22 9.18
CA ARG A 42 -14.38 -10.24 10.30
C ARG A 42 -13.24 -9.23 10.28
N PHE A 43 -12.02 -9.65 9.95
CA PHE A 43 -10.90 -8.74 9.81
C PHE A 43 -11.09 -7.81 8.60
N ALA A 44 -11.64 -8.30 7.49
CA ALA A 44 -11.97 -7.47 6.33
C ALA A 44 -13.01 -6.39 6.69
N ASP A 45 -14.07 -6.75 7.41
CA ASP A 45 -15.05 -5.78 7.93
C ASP A 45 -14.37 -4.70 8.81
N PHE A 46 -13.43 -5.12 9.66
CA PHE A 46 -12.65 -4.18 10.47
C PHE A 46 -11.81 -3.25 9.60
N ALA A 47 -11.12 -3.78 8.59
CA ALA A 47 -10.23 -3.00 7.73
C ALA A 47 -11.02 -1.93 6.94
N GLU A 48 -12.19 -2.29 6.40
CA GLU A 48 -13.09 -1.33 5.72
C GLU A 48 -13.58 -0.22 6.65
N LEU A 49 -13.96 -0.58 7.87
CA LEU A 49 -14.37 0.40 8.88
C LEU A 49 -13.20 1.29 9.32
N ALA A 50 -12.00 0.74 9.45
CA ALA A 50 -10.82 1.45 9.91
C ALA A 50 -10.39 2.54 8.91
N VAL A 51 -10.41 2.26 7.60
CA VAL A 51 -10.04 3.27 6.59
C VAL A 51 -11.11 4.35 6.41
N ALA A 52 -12.36 4.07 6.76
CA ALA A 52 -13.48 5.03 6.69
C ALA A 52 -13.64 5.89 7.95
N ALA A 53 -13.01 5.51 9.06
CA ALA A 53 -13.15 6.15 10.36
C ALA A 53 -12.16 7.31 10.56
N PRO A 54 -12.36 8.16 11.58
CA PRO A 54 -11.31 9.04 12.08
C PRO A 54 -10.06 8.23 12.45
N GLU A 55 -8.89 8.72 12.04
CA GLU A 55 -7.61 8.05 12.25
C GLU A 55 -7.38 7.63 13.70
N GLU A 56 -7.66 8.54 14.66
CA GLU A 56 -7.51 8.25 16.09
C GLU A 56 -8.32 7.03 16.55
N ASP A 57 -9.56 6.89 16.06
CA ASP A 57 -10.43 5.78 16.43
C ASP A 57 -9.96 4.45 15.81
N ALA A 58 -9.47 4.49 14.57
CA ALA A 58 -8.90 3.33 13.91
C ALA A 58 -7.62 2.85 14.60
N LEU A 59 -6.70 3.77 14.93
CA LEU A 59 -5.46 3.46 15.65
C LEU A 59 -5.74 2.88 17.03
N ALA A 60 -6.71 3.43 17.76
CA ALA A 60 -7.12 2.91 19.07
C ALA A 60 -7.68 1.48 18.98
N ALA A 61 -8.47 1.19 17.95
CA ALA A 61 -8.99 -0.16 17.70
C ALA A 61 -7.88 -1.16 17.37
N MET A 62 -6.87 -0.74 16.61
CA MET A 62 -5.68 -1.57 16.35
C MET A 62 -4.92 -1.90 17.64
N ASP A 63 -4.77 -0.94 18.55
CA ASP A 63 -4.15 -1.21 19.86
C ASP A 63 -4.91 -2.29 20.63
N VAL A 64 -6.24 -2.23 20.67
CA VAL A 64 -7.07 -3.25 21.31
C VAL A 64 -6.87 -4.63 20.68
N LEU A 65 -6.81 -4.71 19.33
CA LEU A 65 -6.57 -5.96 18.63
C LEU A 65 -5.22 -6.56 19.01
N PHE A 66 -4.14 -5.80 18.88
CA PHE A 66 -2.79 -6.27 19.20
C PHE A 66 -2.64 -6.67 20.66
N ASP A 67 -3.23 -5.91 21.60
CA ASP A 67 -3.20 -6.25 23.03
C ASP A 67 -3.88 -7.59 23.33
N LYS A 68 -4.94 -7.92 22.60
CA LYS A 68 -5.58 -9.25 22.71
C LYS A 68 -4.74 -10.35 22.10
N LEU A 69 -4.03 -10.08 21.01
CA LEU A 69 -3.21 -11.06 20.28
C LEU A 69 -1.87 -11.38 21.00
N LYS A 70 -1.35 -10.51 21.86
CA LYS A 70 -0.03 -10.67 22.52
C LYS A 70 0.21 -12.02 23.22
N ARG A 71 -0.84 -12.71 23.59
CA ARG A 71 -0.75 -14.01 24.32
C ARG A 71 -0.78 -15.22 23.39
N ASP A 72 -0.89 -15.01 22.12
CA ASP A 72 -1.07 -16.05 21.11
C ASP A 72 -0.23 -15.73 19.86
N THR A 73 0.97 -16.29 19.81
CA THR A 73 1.92 -16.03 18.73
C THR A 73 1.37 -16.40 17.35
N ALA A 74 0.62 -17.50 17.24
CA ALA A 74 0.05 -17.94 15.96
C ALA A 74 -1.01 -16.97 15.47
N GLY A 75 -1.92 -16.54 16.34
CA GLY A 75 -2.90 -15.51 16.04
C GLY A 75 -2.25 -14.16 15.73
N TYR A 76 -1.21 -13.79 16.50
CA TYR A 76 -0.47 -12.55 16.26
C TYR A 76 0.12 -12.50 14.85
N TYR A 77 0.83 -13.56 14.44
CA TYR A 77 1.40 -13.68 13.10
C TYR A 77 0.32 -13.63 12.01
N LEU A 78 -0.74 -14.42 12.17
CA LEU A 78 -1.85 -14.48 11.20
C LEU A 78 -2.50 -13.11 10.96
N TYR A 79 -2.81 -12.38 12.05
CA TYR A 79 -3.41 -11.06 11.93
C TYR A 79 -2.42 -10.01 11.39
N SER A 80 -1.11 -10.17 11.65
CA SER A 80 -0.08 -9.33 11.03
C SER A 80 -0.04 -9.51 9.52
N GLU A 81 -0.15 -10.74 9.01
CA GLU A 81 -0.26 -11.02 7.57
C GLU A 81 -1.55 -10.44 6.96
N TRP A 82 -2.68 -10.50 7.67
CA TRP A 82 -3.92 -9.87 7.20
C TRP A 82 -3.83 -8.35 7.15
N MET A 83 -3.13 -7.73 8.11
CA MET A 83 -2.86 -6.29 8.06
C MET A 83 -1.96 -5.91 6.88
N ASP A 84 -0.99 -6.75 6.57
CA ASP A 84 -0.17 -6.60 5.37
C ASP A 84 -1.05 -6.66 4.11
N GLY A 85 -1.88 -7.67 3.97
CA GLY A 85 -2.81 -7.80 2.85
C GLY A 85 -3.77 -6.62 2.70
N ALA A 86 -4.32 -6.13 3.81
CA ALA A 86 -5.30 -5.05 3.79
C ALA A 86 -4.68 -3.66 3.61
N PHE A 87 -3.63 -3.33 4.39
CA PHE A 87 -3.16 -1.95 4.46
C PHE A 87 -1.91 -1.66 3.63
N TYR A 88 -1.14 -2.69 3.25
CA TYR A 88 0.05 -2.53 2.42
C TYR A 88 -0.22 -2.80 0.94
N THR A 89 -0.91 -3.90 0.61
CA THR A 89 -1.06 -4.38 -0.76
C THR A 89 -1.67 -3.33 -1.68
N LEU A 90 -1.07 -3.13 -2.86
CA LEU A 90 -1.42 -2.03 -3.78
C LEU A 90 -2.86 -2.14 -4.32
N LEU A 91 -3.33 -3.37 -4.54
CA LEU A 91 -4.69 -3.65 -5.03
C LEU A 91 -5.76 -3.63 -3.94
N SER A 92 -5.37 -3.48 -2.67
CA SER A 92 -6.31 -3.43 -1.58
C SER A 92 -7.07 -2.10 -1.56
N PRO A 93 -8.41 -2.10 -1.52
CA PRO A 93 -9.20 -0.88 -1.33
C PRO A 93 -8.97 -0.24 0.05
N CYS A 94 -8.41 -1.00 0.99
CA CYS A 94 -8.11 -0.55 2.35
C CYS A 94 -6.65 -0.07 2.52
N ARG A 95 -5.86 0.01 1.42
CA ARG A 95 -4.45 0.44 1.50
C ARG A 95 -4.32 1.77 2.23
N ASN A 96 -3.51 1.77 3.32
CA ASN A 96 -3.35 2.96 4.17
C ASN A 96 -2.01 2.95 4.89
N ALA A 97 -1.14 3.91 4.58
CA ALA A 97 0.22 3.98 5.13
C ALA A 97 0.25 4.23 6.65
N VAL A 98 -0.71 4.98 7.19
CA VAL A 98 -0.77 5.28 8.63
C VAL A 98 -1.16 4.03 9.42
N LEU A 99 -2.21 3.32 8.97
CA LEU A 99 -2.65 2.08 9.62
C LEU A 99 -1.59 0.99 9.49
N TYR A 100 -0.96 0.85 8.32
CA TYR A 100 0.15 -0.09 8.14
C TYR A 100 1.35 0.27 9.04
N GLY A 101 1.72 1.55 9.11
CA GLY A 101 2.77 2.03 10.00
C GLY A 101 2.50 1.67 11.47
N LYS A 102 1.27 1.86 11.94
CA LYS A 102 0.84 1.47 13.27
C LYS A 102 0.94 -0.04 13.51
N ALA A 103 0.53 -0.87 12.53
CA ALA A 103 0.67 -2.31 12.63
C ALA A 103 2.15 -2.71 12.79
N VAL A 104 3.05 -2.14 11.97
CA VAL A 104 4.49 -2.43 12.02
C VAL A 104 5.10 -1.97 13.35
N ASP A 105 4.69 -0.80 13.89
CA ASP A 105 5.14 -0.35 15.21
C ASP A 105 4.78 -1.35 16.31
N ARG A 106 3.56 -1.92 16.27
CA ARG A 106 3.13 -2.94 17.24
C ARG A 106 3.88 -4.24 17.01
N ILE A 107 4.01 -4.73 15.77
CA ILE A 107 4.73 -5.95 15.41
C ILE A 107 6.16 -5.92 15.93
N THR A 108 6.83 -4.77 15.85
CA THR A 108 8.23 -4.63 16.30
C THR A 108 8.37 -4.36 17.80
N ALA A 109 7.41 -3.67 18.43
CA ALA A 109 7.52 -3.28 19.83
C ALA A 109 6.98 -4.32 20.81
N ASP A 110 6.02 -5.15 20.41
CA ASP A 110 5.35 -6.07 21.31
C ASP A 110 6.21 -7.31 21.68
N GLY A 111 7.25 -7.61 20.91
CA GLY A 111 8.18 -8.71 21.17
C GLY A 111 7.55 -10.10 21.11
N VAL A 112 6.48 -10.26 20.35
CA VAL A 112 5.78 -11.54 20.13
C VAL A 112 6.41 -12.32 18.99
N LEU A 113 6.79 -11.61 17.91
CA LEU A 113 7.52 -12.18 16.77
C LEU A 113 9.02 -12.02 16.96
N GLU A 114 9.78 -12.96 16.42
CA GLU A 114 11.23 -12.88 16.39
C GLU A 114 11.70 -11.75 15.44
N PRO A 115 12.88 -11.15 15.67
CA PRO A 115 13.35 -10.03 14.83
C PRO A 115 13.35 -10.31 13.33
N TYR A 116 13.72 -11.53 12.91
CA TYR A 116 13.73 -11.90 11.48
C TYR A 116 12.32 -12.00 10.87
N GLU A 117 11.29 -12.28 11.68
CA GLU A 117 9.89 -12.28 11.25
C GLU A 117 9.35 -10.85 11.09
N CYS A 118 9.93 -9.88 11.81
CA CYS A 118 9.55 -8.46 11.70
C CYS A 118 10.16 -7.77 10.47
N GLU A 119 11.31 -8.25 9.95
CA GLU A 119 12.05 -7.61 8.85
C GLU A 119 11.19 -7.35 7.59
N PRO A 120 10.36 -8.31 7.11
CA PRO A 120 9.54 -8.07 5.93
C PRO A 120 8.55 -6.90 6.12
N PHE A 121 7.93 -6.77 7.29
CA PHE A 121 7.00 -5.68 7.59
C PHE A 121 7.72 -4.32 7.66
N LEU A 122 8.91 -4.28 8.26
CA LEU A 122 9.74 -3.08 8.31
C LEU A 122 10.14 -2.61 6.90
N GLN A 123 10.56 -3.54 6.04
CA GLN A 123 10.93 -3.25 4.67
C GLN A 123 9.75 -2.70 3.85
N LYS A 124 8.57 -3.33 3.97
CA LYS A 124 7.36 -2.88 3.30
C LYS A 124 6.92 -1.49 3.77
N ARG A 125 7.04 -1.19 5.08
CA ARG A 125 6.78 0.16 5.60
C ARG A 125 7.72 1.19 4.99
N GLU A 126 9.00 0.85 4.80
CA GLU A 126 9.96 1.72 4.13
C GLU A 126 9.55 1.98 2.67
N TRP A 127 9.18 0.94 1.93
CA TRP A 127 8.71 1.08 0.54
C TRP A 127 7.47 1.97 0.40
N MET A 128 6.57 1.95 1.38
CA MET A 128 5.39 2.82 1.39
C MET A 128 5.72 4.31 1.52
N GLN A 129 6.93 4.68 1.92
CA GLN A 129 7.34 6.08 2.03
C GLN A 129 7.78 6.68 0.69
N TYR A 130 8.15 5.83 -0.28
CA TYR A 130 8.62 6.29 -1.58
C TYR A 130 7.47 6.54 -2.56
N ASN A 131 7.68 7.51 -3.42
CA ASN A 131 6.85 7.81 -4.60
C ASN A 131 5.33 7.92 -4.30
N GLN A 132 4.97 8.47 -3.14
CA GLN A 132 3.60 8.84 -2.82
C GLN A 132 3.23 10.13 -3.57
N GLU A 133 1.96 10.28 -3.93
CA GLU A 133 1.44 11.50 -4.56
C GLU A 133 1.78 12.75 -3.74
N GLY A 134 2.29 13.79 -4.40
CA GLY A 134 2.76 15.01 -3.77
C GLY A 134 4.11 14.93 -3.07
N ALA A 135 4.66 13.74 -2.86
CA ALA A 135 5.98 13.54 -2.25
C ALA A 135 7.11 13.72 -3.27
N LYS A 136 8.35 13.69 -2.79
CA LYS A 136 9.51 13.69 -3.66
C LYS A 136 9.63 12.35 -4.39
N ALA A 137 9.77 12.41 -5.71
CA ALA A 137 10.03 11.24 -6.53
C ALA A 137 11.42 10.66 -6.22
N PHE A 138 11.50 9.35 -6.13
CA PHE A 138 12.73 8.63 -5.89
C PHE A 138 12.89 7.45 -6.83
N VAL A 139 13.97 7.48 -7.62
CA VAL A 139 14.44 6.36 -8.44
C VAL A 139 15.94 6.23 -8.21
N PRO A 140 16.46 5.04 -7.86
CA PRO A 140 17.89 4.84 -7.63
C PRO A 140 18.71 5.27 -8.84
N GLY A 141 19.72 6.13 -8.62
CA GLY A 141 20.58 6.65 -9.69
C GLY A 141 20.01 7.84 -10.46
N ILE A 142 18.79 8.27 -10.19
CA ILE A 142 18.18 9.48 -10.78
C ILE A 142 17.97 10.52 -9.69
N SER A 143 18.63 11.66 -9.81
CA SER A 143 18.52 12.74 -8.83
C SER A 143 17.30 13.65 -9.07
N ARG A 144 16.84 13.75 -10.33
CA ARG A 144 15.64 14.49 -10.76
C ARG A 144 15.25 14.04 -12.16
N PHE A 145 14.02 14.32 -12.54
CA PHE A 145 13.55 14.18 -13.92
C PHE A 145 13.77 15.51 -14.68
N ASP A 146 14.11 15.41 -15.97
CA ASP A 146 14.27 16.59 -16.83
C ASP A 146 12.93 17.12 -17.36
N ALA A 147 11.92 16.26 -17.38
CA ALA A 147 10.55 16.58 -17.76
C ALA A 147 9.57 15.68 -16.96
N ARG A 148 8.26 15.88 -17.21
CA ARG A 148 7.22 14.98 -16.71
C ARG A 148 7.44 13.57 -17.25
N THR A 149 7.70 12.62 -16.36
CA THR A 149 8.20 11.26 -16.70
C THR A 149 7.27 10.19 -16.16
N LEU A 150 6.83 9.30 -17.03
CA LEU A 150 6.22 8.02 -16.64
C LEU A 150 7.33 7.04 -16.26
N VAL A 151 7.32 6.56 -15.03
CA VAL A 151 8.24 5.54 -14.54
C VAL A 151 7.48 4.23 -14.40
N LEU A 152 7.87 3.21 -15.15
CA LEU A 152 7.31 1.86 -15.06
C LEU A 152 8.35 0.92 -14.42
N VAL A 153 7.96 0.31 -13.30
CA VAL A 153 8.81 -0.63 -12.56
C VAL A 153 8.39 -2.06 -12.88
N LEU A 154 9.34 -2.87 -13.29
CA LEU A 154 9.14 -4.20 -13.85
C LEU A 154 10.04 -5.23 -13.16
N ASP A 155 9.53 -6.43 -12.92
CA ASP A 155 10.36 -7.61 -12.72
C ASP A 155 10.74 -8.21 -14.08
N LEU A 156 12.05 -8.27 -14.38
CA LEU A 156 12.57 -8.78 -15.65
C LEU A 156 12.28 -10.28 -15.86
N GLY A 157 12.08 -11.03 -14.79
CA GLY A 157 11.72 -12.45 -14.82
C GLY A 157 10.23 -12.72 -15.04
N CYS A 158 9.38 -11.69 -14.94
CA CYS A 158 7.94 -11.83 -14.97
C CYS A 158 7.37 -11.61 -16.39
N PRO A 159 6.70 -12.60 -16.98
CA PRO A 159 6.07 -12.46 -18.31
C PRO A 159 5.01 -11.35 -18.35
N THR A 160 4.20 -11.23 -17.28
CA THR A 160 3.14 -10.22 -17.16
C THR A 160 3.69 -8.80 -17.14
N CYS A 161 4.89 -8.59 -16.56
CA CYS A 161 5.58 -7.30 -16.61
C CYS A 161 5.95 -6.88 -18.03
N ARG A 162 6.29 -7.84 -18.90
CA ARG A 162 6.58 -7.56 -20.31
C ARG A 162 5.32 -7.14 -21.06
N GLU A 163 4.22 -7.85 -20.87
CA GLU A 163 2.92 -7.50 -21.44
C GLU A 163 2.46 -6.13 -20.98
N ALA A 164 2.66 -5.80 -19.70
CA ALA A 164 2.36 -4.48 -19.16
C ALA A 164 3.18 -3.37 -19.85
N LEU A 165 4.48 -3.59 -20.09
CA LEU A 165 5.32 -2.62 -20.80
C LEU A 165 4.79 -2.35 -22.21
N GLU A 166 4.43 -3.39 -22.97
CA GLU A 166 3.87 -3.27 -24.30
C GLU A 166 2.51 -2.53 -24.30
N THR A 167 1.65 -2.87 -23.33
CA THR A 167 0.35 -2.24 -23.15
C THR A 167 0.47 -0.75 -22.83
N VAL A 168 1.31 -0.41 -21.85
CA VAL A 168 1.57 0.98 -21.43
C VAL A 168 2.27 1.76 -22.55
N ALA A 169 3.16 1.12 -23.33
CA ALA A 169 3.83 1.76 -24.46
C ALA A 169 2.87 2.15 -25.59
N ALA A 170 1.83 1.34 -25.79
CA ALA A 170 0.81 1.58 -26.83
C ALA A 170 -0.32 2.53 -26.40
N ASP A 171 -0.41 2.89 -25.13
CA ASP A 171 -1.49 3.70 -24.59
C ASP A 171 -1.24 5.20 -24.85
N PRO A 172 -2.11 5.87 -25.63
CA PRO A 172 -1.93 7.27 -26.00
C PRO A 172 -2.06 8.25 -24.82
N GLN A 173 -2.59 7.83 -23.66
CA GLN A 173 -2.62 8.70 -22.47
C GLN A 173 -1.23 9.12 -22.01
N TRP A 174 -0.19 8.35 -22.37
CA TRP A 174 1.20 8.60 -22.03
C TRP A 174 2.00 9.30 -23.13
N ASP A 175 1.34 9.75 -24.19
CA ASP A 175 2.01 10.53 -25.23
C ASP A 175 2.49 11.88 -24.69
N GLY A 176 3.68 12.26 -25.10
CA GLY A 176 4.31 13.51 -24.66
C GLY A 176 5.03 13.44 -23.32
N LEU A 177 4.96 12.31 -22.57
CA LEU A 177 5.79 12.09 -21.38
C LEU A 177 7.14 11.48 -21.79
N GLN A 178 8.19 11.79 -21.03
CA GLN A 178 9.36 10.93 -21.01
C GLN A 178 8.96 9.58 -20.41
N LYS A 179 9.57 8.50 -20.89
CA LYS A 179 9.24 7.13 -20.49
C LYS A 179 10.49 6.43 -19.98
N LEU A 180 10.45 5.99 -18.73
CA LEU A 180 11.54 5.29 -18.06
C LEU A 180 11.04 3.93 -17.57
N ALA A 181 11.68 2.86 -17.99
CA ALA A 181 11.47 1.53 -17.43
C ALA A 181 12.59 1.18 -16.43
N VAL A 182 12.21 0.85 -15.22
CA VAL A 182 13.11 0.37 -14.17
C VAL A 182 12.98 -1.14 -14.09
N GLY A 183 13.97 -1.86 -14.58
CA GLY A 183 14.00 -3.32 -14.59
C GLY A 183 14.68 -3.86 -13.33
N LEU A 184 13.96 -4.65 -12.54
CA LEU A 184 14.43 -5.31 -11.34
C LEU A 184 14.62 -6.81 -11.60
N GLY A 185 15.36 -7.50 -10.72
CA GLY A 185 15.55 -8.95 -10.82
C GLY A 185 16.41 -9.37 -12.00
N TYR A 186 16.20 -10.63 -12.45
CA TYR A 186 16.97 -11.25 -13.53
C TYR A 186 16.06 -11.65 -14.67
N GLY A 187 16.45 -11.30 -15.90
CA GLY A 187 15.70 -11.66 -17.09
C GLY A 187 16.19 -10.92 -18.33
N PRO A 188 15.59 -11.20 -19.50
CA PRO A 188 15.91 -10.51 -20.72
C PRO A 188 15.48 -9.03 -20.62
N LYS A 189 16.37 -8.14 -20.97
CA LYS A 189 16.10 -6.71 -21.01
C LYS A 189 15.10 -6.43 -22.13
N PRO A 190 14.00 -5.73 -21.85
CA PRO A 190 13.05 -5.35 -22.90
C PRO A 190 13.64 -4.25 -23.77
N GLU A 191 13.18 -4.20 -25.03
CA GLU A 191 13.58 -3.17 -26.00
C GLU A 191 12.32 -2.61 -26.68
N VAL A 192 11.68 -1.62 -26.05
CA VAL A 192 10.53 -0.90 -26.63
C VAL A 192 11.01 0.47 -27.09
N PRO A 193 10.81 0.88 -28.35
CA PRO A 193 11.25 2.17 -28.86
C PRO A 193 10.67 3.34 -28.05
N GLY A 194 11.50 4.37 -27.81
CA GLY A 194 11.08 5.58 -27.10
C GLY A 194 11.09 5.46 -25.57
N TRP A 195 11.56 4.34 -25.02
CA TRP A 195 11.76 4.17 -23.58
C TRP A 195 13.25 4.26 -23.23
N GLU A 196 13.54 4.92 -22.12
CA GLU A 196 14.81 4.82 -21.42
C GLU A 196 14.76 3.64 -20.44
N TYR A 197 15.90 3.02 -20.17
CA TYR A 197 15.97 1.84 -19.30
C TYR A 197 17.00 2.04 -18.20
N LEU A 198 16.60 1.77 -16.98
CA LEU A 198 17.45 1.73 -15.81
C LEU A 198 17.41 0.32 -15.19
N PHE A 199 18.60 -0.22 -14.92
CA PHE A 199 18.76 -1.51 -14.26
C PHE A 199 19.58 -1.27 -12.98
N PRO A 200 18.93 -0.97 -11.84
CA PRO A 200 19.62 -0.76 -10.57
C PRO A 200 20.43 -2.01 -10.19
N GLU A 201 21.59 -1.80 -9.57
CA GLU A 201 22.36 -2.91 -9.03
C GLU A 201 21.55 -3.64 -7.95
N SER A 202 21.74 -4.97 -7.87
CA SER A 202 21.09 -5.81 -6.87
C SER A 202 21.43 -5.33 -5.46
N GLY A 203 20.42 -4.99 -4.68
CA GLY A 203 20.54 -4.44 -3.30
C GLY A 203 19.92 -3.06 -3.11
N THR A 204 19.58 -2.34 -4.18
CA THR A 204 18.77 -1.11 -4.08
C THR A 204 17.29 -1.44 -4.03
N THR A 205 16.82 -1.83 -2.86
CA THR A 205 15.44 -2.30 -2.63
C THR A 205 14.53 -1.14 -2.26
N VAL A 206 14.29 -0.21 -3.18
CA VAL A 206 13.28 0.86 -2.99
C VAL A 206 11.94 0.52 -3.64
N PHE A 207 11.88 -0.60 -4.33
CA PHE A 207 10.67 -1.11 -4.99
C PHE A 207 10.40 -2.53 -4.54
N ASP A 208 9.14 -2.83 -4.24
CA ASP A 208 8.72 -4.21 -3.97
C ASP A 208 8.50 -4.97 -5.28
N LEU A 209 9.33 -5.99 -5.50
CA LEU A 209 9.20 -6.89 -6.66
C LEU A 209 7.81 -7.56 -6.74
N HIS A 210 7.21 -7.87 -5.59
CA HIS A 210 5.89 -8.51 -5.54
C HIS A 210 4.74 -7.60 -5.96
N MET A 211 4.99 -6.29 -6.03
CA MET A 211 4.00 -5.31 -6.52
C MET A 211 4.13 -5.03 -8.01
N THR A 212 5.18 -5.52 -8.68
CA THR A 212 5.37 -5.25 -10.11
C THR A 212 4.40 -6.06 -10.98
N PRO A 213 3.94 -5.52 -12.11
CA PRO A 213 4.29 -4.22 -12.70
C PRO A 213 3.52 -3.05 -12.07
N ILE A 214 4.23 -1.98 -11.73
CA ILE A 214 3.65 -0.74 -11.22
C ILE A 214 4.21 0.46 -11.97
N TYR A 215 3.44 1.54 -12.02
CA TYR A 215 3.94 2.82 -12.53
C TYR A 215 3.68 3.95 -11.54
N PHE A 216 4.41 5.05 -11.73
CA PHE A 216 4.11 6.36 -11.16
C PHE A 216 4.53 7.47 -12.15
N VAL A 217 4.02 8.68 -11.94
CA VAL A 217 4.39 9.84 -12.76
C VAL A 217 5.14 10.85 -11.90
N GLY A 218 6.35 11.16 -12.30
CA GLY A 218 7.17 12.19 -11.68
C GLY A 218 7.23 13.47 -12.52
N ASN A 219 7.20 14.62 -11.85
CA ASN A 219 7.32 15.95 -12.44
C ASN A 219 8.78 16.42 -12.52
N ALA A 220 9.06 17.37 -13.39
CA ALA A 220 10.38 18.00 -13.53
C ALA A 220 10.83 18.75 -12.27
N ASP A 221 9.92 19.20 -11.41
CA ASP A 221 10.25 19.80 -10.11
C ASP A 221 10.65 18.76 -9.05
N GLY A 222 10.58 17.48 -9.38
CA GLY A 222 10.93 16.37 -8.52
C GLY A 222 9.81 15.86 -7.62
N THR A 223 8.57 16.32 -7.83
CA THR A 223 7.40 15.79 -7.12
C THR A 223 6.75 14.63 -7.87
N VAL A 224 6.01 13.80 -7.15
CA VAL A 224 5.17 12.73 -7.73
C VAL A 224 3.78 13.29 -8.00
N GLU A 225 3.33 13.20 -9.25
CA GLU A 225 1.98 13.59 -9.67
C GLU A 225 0.96 12.49 -9.41
N THR A 226 1.32 11.26 -9.78
CA THR A 226 0.50 10.07 -9.55
C THR A 226 1.38 9.05 -8.84
N GLY A 227 0.97 8.63 -7.67
CA GLY A 227 1.68 7.61 -6.88
C GLY A 227 1.61 6.22 -7.51
N TYR A 228 2.18 5.23 -6.83
CA TYR A 228 2.18 3.85 -7.32
C TYR A 228 0.80 3.37 -7.71
N THR A 229 0.70 2.92 -8.96
CA THR A 229 -0.52 2.40 -9.57
C THR A 229 -0.19 1.09 -10.29
N PRO A 230 -1.04 0.05 -10.20
CA PRO A 230 -0.88 -1.17 -11.00
C PRO A 230 -0.88 -0.85 -12.49
N ALA A 231 -0.02 -1.52 -13.25
CA ALA A 231 0.11 -1.31 -14.71
C ALA A 231 -0.72 -2.29 -15.55
N LEU A 232 -1.62 -3.05 -14.92
CA LEU A 232 -2.53 -4.02 -15.57
C LEU A 232 -3.96 -3.77 -15.17
#